data_67b8d0366c104216b450cfb010402ed9
#
_entry.id   67b8d0366c104216b450cfb010402ed9
#
_cell.length_a   1.000
_cell.length_b   1.000
_cell.length_c   1.000
_cell.angle_alpha   90.00
_cell.angle_beta   90.00
_cell.angle_gamma   90.00
#
_symmetry.space_group_name_H-M   'P 1'
#
loop_
_entity.id
_entity.type
_entity.pdbx_description
1 polymer ?
#
loop_
_entity_poly.entity_id
_entity_poly.type
_entity_poly.pdbx_seq_one_letter_code
_entity_poly.pdbx_strand_id
1 'polypeptide(L)'
;MKPELAALINTALEQLVSQGVLAGLPDAALQIDRPKDPSLGDLSCNIAMVLAKRAGIAPRDLATQIIDTLPDNTLIDRCDIAGPGFINFFVNASHHTAVVRTILESGLAYGKSNCGAGRQVQVEFVSANPTGPLHVGHGRGAAIGDSLSRLLEATGWSVQREFYYNDAGQQINNLALS
;
A
#
# COMPACT_ATOMS: atom_id res chain seq x y z
N MET A 1 -0.94 6.68 -8.94
CA MET A 1 -0.60 8.01 -8.36
C MET A 1 0.59 7.97 -7.39
N LYS A 2 0.50 7.42 -6.13
CA LYS A 2 1.66 7.47 -5.20
C LYS A 2 2.95 6.85 -5.77
N PRO A 3 2.95 5.63 -6.35
CA PRO A 3 4.17 5.06 -6.95
C PRO A 3 4.73 5.87 -8.11
N GLU A 4 3.87 6.44 -8.92
CA GLU A 4 4.23 7.28 -10.07
C GLU A 4 4.86 8.60 -9.60
N LEU A 5 4.25 9.27 -8.61
CA LEU A 5 4.84 10.46 -7.98
C LEU A 5 6.17 10.14 -7.31
N ALA A 6 6.28 8.98 -6.63
CA ALA A 6 7.55 8.57 -6.03
C ALA A 6 8.66 8.38 -7.08
N ALA A 7 8.33 7.83 -8.25
CA ALA A 7 9.28 7.71 -9.35
C ALA A 7 9.77 9.08 -9.85
N LEU A 8 8.85 10.05 -10.04
CA LEU A 8 9.20 11.42 -10.44
C LEU A 8 10.13 12.10 -9.43
N ILE A 9 9.80 11.98 -8.13
CA ILE A 9 10.63 12.56 -7.06
C ILE A 9 12.02 11.88 -7.04
N ASN A 10 12.07 10.54 -7.15
CA ASN A 10 13.36 9.84 -7.18
C ASN A 10 14.24 10.27 -8.35
N THR A 11 13.67 10.44 -9.55
CA THR A 11 14.39 10.97 -10.70
C THR A 11 14.95 12.37 -10.43
N ALA A 12 14.18 13.26 -9.80
CA ALA A 12 14.65 14.58 -9.42
C ALA A 12 15.78 14.50 -8.39
N LEU A 13 15.68 13.64 -7.38
CA LEU A 13 16.73 13.43 -6.39
C LEU A 13 18.02 12.87 -7.02
N GLU A 14 17.92 11.90 -7.93
CA GLU A 14 19.07 11.35 -8.68
C GLU A 14 19.78 12.45 -9.47
N GLN A 15 19.02 13.34 -10.09
CA GLN A 15 19.58 14.47 -10.83
C GLN A 15 20.29 15.47 -9.90
N LEU A 16 19.72 15.78 -8.72
CA LEU A 16 20.36 16.62 -7.71
C LEU A 16 21.63 15.99 -7.13
N VAL A 17 21.69 14.66 -7.01
CA VAL A 17 22.91 13.93 -6.66
C VAL A 17 23.96 14.08 -7.76
N SER A 18 23.58 13.93 -9.03
CA SER A 18 24.51 14.09 -10.16
C SER A 18 25.08 15.51 -10.30
N GLN A 19 24.30 16.51 -9.87
CA GLN A 19 24.72 17.92 -9.83
C GLN A 19 25.56 18.27 -8.58
N GLY A 20 25.75 17.32 -7.66
CA GLY A 20 26.52 17.54 -6.43
C GLY A 20 25.78 18.33 -5.35
N VAL A 21 24.49 18.56 -5.51
CA VAL A 21 23.62 19.23 -4.52
C VAL A 21 23.33 18.30 -3.34
N LEU A 22 23.12 17.02 -3.62
CA LEU A 22 22.91 15.98 -2.62
C LEU A 22 24.08 15.01 -2.60
N ALA A 23 24.51 14.60 -1.41
CA ALA A 23 25.57 13.61 -1.23
C ALA A 23 25.14 12.16 -1.54
N GLY A 24 23.82 11.91 -1.69
CA GLY A 24 23.24 10.59 -1.99
C GLY A 24 21.73 10.60 -1.81
N LEU A 25 21.11 9.51 -2.29
CA LEU A 25 19.67 9.28 -2.14
C LEU A 25 19.29 8.97 -0.68
N PRO A 26 18.01 9.13 -0.30
CA PRO A 26 17.52 8.75 1.02
C PRO A 26 17.60 7.23 1.22
N ASP A 27 17.99 6.80 2.43
CA ASP A 27 18.06 5.37 2.80
C ASP A 27 16.69 4.72 2.99
N ALA A 28 15.63 5.53 3.15
CA ALA A 28 14.26 5.08 3.37
C ALA A 28 13.35 5.43 2.18
N ALA A 29 12.28 4.66 2.03
CA ALA A 29 11.25 4.95 1.05
C ALA A 29 10.62 6.35 1.28
N LEU A 30 10.28 7.02 0.16
CA LEU A 30 9.63 8.32 0.20
C LEU A 30 8.29 8.24 0.94
N GLN A 31 8.12 9.11 1.92
CA GLN A 31 6.85 9.26 2.62
C GLN A 31 5.96 10.23 1.83
N ILE A 32 4.94 9.69 1.16
CA ILE A 32 3.96 10.44 0.39
C ILE A 32 2.59 10.18 0.99
N ASP A 33 1.97 11.21 1.54
CA ASP A 33 0.69 11.13 2.23
C ASP A 33 -0.32 12.11 1.66
N ARG A 34 -1.60 11.90 1.98
CA ARG A 34 -2.63 12.90 1.72
C ARG A 34 -2.57 13.96 2.82
N PRO A 35 -2.53 15.26 2.48
CA PRO A 35 -2.62 16.31 3.50
C PRO A 35 -3.98 16.21 4.22
N LYS A 36 -4.00 16.64 5.48
CA LYS A 36 -5.24 16.66 6.28
C LYS A 36 -6.26 17.67 5.76
N ASP A 37 -5.77 18.78 5.22
CA ASP A 37 -6.57 19.84 4.61
C ASP A 37 -6.50 19.66 3.07
N PRO A 38 -7.63 19.36 2.40
CA PRO A 38 -7.68 19.21 0.95
C PRO A 38 -7.25 20.44 0.16
N SER A 39 -7.30 21.64 0.75
CA SER A 39 -6.84 22.87 0.11
C SER A 39 -5.33 22.89 -0.14
N LEU A 40 -4.58 22.05 0.59
CA LEU A 40 -3.13 21.91 0.46
C LEU A 40 -2.70 20.94 -0.64
N GLY A 41 -3.62 20.41 -1.42
CA GLY A 41 -3.33 19.51 -2.55
C GLY A 41 -3.75 18.06 -2.33
N ASP A 42 -3.48 17.21 -3.31
CA ASP A 42 -3.86 15.80 -3.30
C ASP A 42 -2.86 14.91 -2.55
N LEU A 43 -1.57 15.23 -2.68
CA LEU A 43 -0.46 14.49 -2.05
C LEU A 43 0.56 15.47 -1.47
N SER A 44 1.27 15.04 -0.43
CA SER A 44 2.32 15.80 0.23
C SER A 44 3.53 14.94 0.53
N CYS A 45 4.74 15.49 0.37
CA CYS A 45 5.99 14.81 0.66
C CYS A 45 6.87 15.69 1.56
N ASN A 46 7.55 15.07 2.53
CA ASN A 46 8.44 15.75 3.48
C ASN A 46 9.92 15.59 3.16
N ILE A 47 10.27 15.04 1.99
CA ILE A 47 11.64 14.64 1.64
C ILE A 47 12.66 15.79 1.73
N ALA A 48 12.26 17.00 1.38
CA ALA A 48 13.14 18.15 1.49
C ALA A 48 13.58 18.41 2.95
N MET A 49 12.68 18.27 3.92
CA MET A 49 13.02 18.40 5.34
C MET A 49 13.95 17.27 5.82
N VAL A 50 13.73 16.05 5.32
CA VAL A 50 14.55 14.88 5.67
C VAL A 50 15.98 15.05 5.19
N LEU A 51 16.17 15.54 3.96
CA LEU A 51 17.49 15.67 3.32
C LEU A 51 18.19 16.99 3.64
N ALA A 52 17.50 18.02 4.04
CA ALA A 52 18.01 19.38 4.26
C ALA A 52 19.27 19.43 5.12
N LYS A 53 19.26 18.72 6.25
CA LYS A 53 20.42 18.68 7.17
C LYS A 53 21.66 18.05 6.53
N ARG A 54 21.50 16.98 5.75
CA ARG A 54 22.62 16.32 5.05
C ARG A 54 23.15 17.15 3.89
N ALA A 55 22.25 17.89 3.22
CA ALA A 55 22.60 18.78 2.11
C ALA A 55 23.19 20.11 2.56
N GLY A 56 23.04 20.52 3.83
CA GLY A 56 23.45 21.83 4.31
C GLY A 56 22.62 22.98 3.71
N ILE A 57 21.40 22.70 3.24
CA ILE A 57 20.50 23.62 2.55
C ILE A 57 19.24 23.80 3.41
N ALA A 58 18.67 25.02 3.41
CA ALA A 58 17.40 25.22 4.09
C ALA A 58 16.28 24.35 3.47
N PRO A 59 15.39 23.74 4.27
CA PRO A 59 14.39 22.79 3.74
C PRO A 59 13.52 23.37 2.63
N ARG A 60 13.15 24.64 2.71
CA ARG A 60 12.33 25.30 1.68
C ARG A 60 13.11 25.49 0.37
N ASP A 61 14.40 25.84 0.47
CA ASP A 61 15.25 26.02 -0.72
C ASP A 61 15.49 24.67 -1.41
N LEU A 62 15.70 23.62 -0.61
CA LEU A 62 15.80 22.26 -1.16
C LEU A 62 14.49 21.80 -1.77
N ALA A 63 13.35 22.13 -1.18
CA ALA A 63 12.03 21.85 -1.77
C ALA A 63 11.86 22.54 -3.13
N THR A 64 12.28 23.80 -3.25
CA THR A 64 12.30 24.51 -4.53
C THR A 64 13.17 23.79 -5.57
N GLN A 65 14.40 23.41 -5.20
CA GLN A 65 15.30 22.70 -6.11
C GLN A 65 14.74 21.33 -6.55
N ILE A 66 14.08 20.61 -5.66
CA ILE A 66 13.42 19.34 -6.01
C ILE A 66 12.30 19.60 -7.03
N ILE A 67 11.45 20.61 -6.80
CA ILE A 67 10.35 20.97 -7.73
C ILE A 67 10.91 21.37 -9.10
N ASP A 68 11.92 22.22 -9.14
CA ASP A 68 12.54 22.72 -10.38
C ASP A 68 13.25 21.61 -11.18
N THR A 69 13.61 20.53 -10.49
CA THR A 69 14.32 19.38 -11.09
C THR A 69 13.35 18.23 -11.46
N LEU A 70 12.07 18.35 -11.14
CA LEU A 70 11.09 17.33 -11.54
C LEU A 70 11.06 17.21 -13.08
N PRO A 71 11.08 15.97 -13.62
CA PRO A 71 10.97 15.80 -15.05
C PRO A 71 9.59 16.22 -15.56
N ASP A 72 9.49 16.57 -16.84
CA ASP A 72 8.23 16.84 -17.52
C ASP A 72 7.28 15.65 -17.33
N ASN A 73 6.07 15.92 -16.89
CA ASN A 73 5.08 14.90 -16.60
C ASN A 73 3.64 15.42 -16.79
N THR A 74 2.70 14.50 -16.91
CA THR A 74 1.27 14.81 -17.02
C THR A 74 0.51 14.58 -15.71
N LEU A 75 1.17 14.04 -14.69
CA LEU A 75 0.56 13.71 -13.39
C LEU A 75 0.33 14.96 -12.56
N ILE A 76 1.32 15.85 -12.51
CA ILE A 76 1.34 17.01 -11.62
C ILE A 76 0.87 18.24 -12.40
N ASP A 77 -0.15 18.90 -11.88
CA ASP A 77 -0.63 20.19 -12.40
C ASP A 77 0.21 21.35 -11.83
N ARG A 78 0.44 21.33 -10.52
CA ARG A 78 1.30 22.29 -9.81
C ARG A 78 1.84 21.74 -8.51
N CYS A 79 2.91 22.40 -8.00
CA CYS A 79 3.49 22.13 -6.70
C CYS A 79 3.47 23.40 -5.84
N ASP A 80 3.14 23.27 -4.55
CA ASP A 80 3.22 24.34 -3.55
C ASP A 80 4.12 23.91 -2.40
N ILE A 81 4.91 24.88 -1.84
CA ILE A 81 5.74 24.62 -0.67
C ILE A 81 5.04 25.15 0.58
N ALA A 82 4.69 24.24 1.50
CA ALA A 82 4.00 24.58 2.75
C ALA A 82 4.89 24.40 3.99
N GLY A 83 4.62 25.18 5.02
CA GLY A 83 5.30 25.11 6.30
C GLY A 83 6.82 25.15 6.19
N PRO A 84 7.55 24.27 6.90
CA PRO A 84 9.00 24.25 6.93
C PRO A 84 9.66 23.67 5.68
N GLY A 85 8.92 23.16 4.69
CA GLY A 85 9.47 22.53 3.48
C GLY A 85 8.71 21.29 3.02
N PHE A 86 7.42 21.17 3.35
CA PHE A 86 6.55 20.18 2.70
C PHE A 86 6.33 20.57 1.26
N ILE A 87 6.44 19.59 0.35
CA ILE A 87 6.07 19.74 -1.05
C ILE A 87 4.66 19.16 -1.22
N ASN A 88 3.73 20.01 -1.57
CA ASN A 88 2.34 19.65 -1.84
C ASN A 88 2.11 19.59 -3.34
N PHE A 89 1.52 18.48 -3.81
CA PHE A 89 1.29 18.19 -5.21
C PHE A 89 -0.21 18.23 -5.50
N PHE A 90 -0.57 18.99 -6.52
CA PHE A 90 -1.92 19.03 -7.10
C PHE A 90 -1.89 18.16 -8.35
N VAL A 91 -2.68 17.10 -8.34
CA VAL A 91 -2.72 16.12 -9.43
C VAL A 91 -3.67 16.60 -10.52
N ASN A 92 -3.24 16.43 -11.76
CA ASN A 92 -4.08 16.80 -12.90
C ASN A 92 -5.41 16.02 -12.87
N ALA A 93 -6.52 16.73 -13.10
CA ALA A 93 -7.86 16.17 -13.04
C ALA A 93 -8.07 14.96 -13.98
N SER A 94 -7.35 14.91 -15.10
CA SER A 94 -7.39 13.77 -16.02
C SER A 94 -6.90 12.46 -15.41
N HIS A 95 -5.97 12.52 -14.44
CA HIS A 95 -5.48 11.34 -13.72
C HIS A 95 -6.51 10.78 -12.72
N HIS A 96 -7.39 11.63 -12.17
CA HIS A 96 -8.48 11.15 -11.32
C HIS A 96 -9.50 10.33 -12.11
N THR A 97 -9.74 10.67 -13.38
CA THR A 97 -10.68 9.97 -14.25
C THR A 97 -10.05 8.80 -15.01
N ALA A 98 -8.73 8.77 -15.18
CA ALA A 98 -8.01 7.70 -15.88
C ALA A 98 -8.23 6.32 -15.23
N VAL A 99 -8.44 6.27 -13.92
CA VAL A 99 -8.75 5.02 -13.19
C VAL A 99 -10.03 4.35 -13.72
N VAL A 100 -11.01 5.13 -14.18
CA VAL A 100 -12.26 4.57 -14.74
C VAL A 100 -11.96 3.74 -15.99
N ARG A 101 -11.10 4.25 -16.88
CA ARG A 101 -10.67 3.49 -18.06
C ARG A 101 -9.94 2.21 -17.65
N THR A 102 -8.98 2.30 -16.71
CA THR A 102 -8.27 1.14 -16.20
C THR A 102 -9.21 0.09 -15.60
N ILE A 103 -10.24 0.51 -14.87
CA ILE A 103 -11.25 -0.40 -14.31
C ILE A 103 -12.01 -1.11 -15.45
N LEU A 104 -12.45 -0.36 -16.45
CA LEU A 104 -13.21 -0.89 -17.58
C LEU A 104 -12.37 -1.89 -18.41
N GLU A 105 -11.11 -1.56 -18.68
CA GLU A 105 -10.18 -2.39 -19.44
C GLU A 105 -9.76 -3.65 -18.65
N SER A 106 -9.53 -3.53 -17.36
CA SER A 106 -9.12 -4.64 -16.50
C SER A 106 -10.28 -5.56 -16.10
N GLY A 107 -11.52 -5.05 -16.11
CA GLY A 107 -12.71 -5.82 -15.74
C GLY A 107 -12.55 -6.49 -14.36
N LEU A 108 -12.81 -7.80 -14.30
CA LEU A 108 -12.70 -8.59 -13.07
C LEU A 108 -11.25 -8.77 -12.55
N ALA A 109 -10.25 -8.37 -13.32
CA ALA A 109 -8.86 -8.39 -12.86
C ALA A 109 -8.46 -7.12 -12.10
N TYR A 110 -9.28 -6.05 -12.16
CA TYR A 110 -9.01 -4.84 -11.41
C TYR A 110 -8.97 -5.10 -9.90
N GLY A 111 -7.95 -4.59 -9.23
CA GLY A 111 -7.73 -4.81 -7.79
C GLY A 111 -6.93 -6.07 -7.45
N LYS A 112 -6.67 -6.96 -8.42
CA LYS A 112 -5.76 -8.07 -8.21
C LYS A 112 -4.29 -7.62 -8.28
N SER A 113 -3.43 -8.35 -7.57
CA SER A 113 -1.99 -8.12 -7.61
C SER A 113 -1.22 -9.45 -7.56
N ASN A 114 0.09 -9.40 -7.72
CA ASN A 114 0.95 -10.57 -7.60
C ASN A 114 1.99 -10.40 -6.47
N CYS A 115 1.65 -9.67 -5.40
CA CYS A 115 2.58 -9.46 -4.28
C CYS A 115 2.91 -10.76 -3.52
N GLY A 116 2.04 -11.75 -3.60
CA GLY A 116 2.27 -13.11 -3.08
C GLY A 116 3.32 -13.90 -3.87
N ALA A 117 3.48 -13.61 -5.18
CA ALA A 117 4.43 -14.26 -6.07
C ALA A 117 4.38 -15.81 -6.03
N GLY A 118 3.18 -16.38 -5.88
CA GLY A 118 2.97 -17.83 -5.80
C GLY A 118 3.43 -18.46 -4.48
N ARG A 119 3.86 -17.69 -3.48
CA ARG A 119 4.23 -18.24 -2.17
C ARG A 119 3.05 -18.97 -1.54
N GLN A 120 3.35 -20.09 -0.90
CA GLN A 120 2.35 -20.91 -0.24
C GLN A 120 1.97 -20.34 1.12
N VAL A 121 0.69 -20.43 1.46
CA VAL A 121 0.15 -20.09 2.77
C VAL A 121 -0.99 -21.05 3.10
N GLN A 122 -1.04 -21.50 4.35
CA GLN A 122 -2.11 -22.33 4.88
C GLN A 122 -2.99 -21.48 5.78
N VAL A 123 -4.30 -21.58 5.60
CA VAL A 123 -5.30 -20.88 6.40
C VAL A 123 -6.23 -21.93 7.01
N GLU A 124 -6.08 -22.12 8.32
CA GLU A 124 -6.97 -23.00 9.08
C GLU A 124 -8.14 -22.18 9.63
N PHE A 125 -9.38 -22.68 9.42
CA PHE A 125 -10.57 -22.03 9.96
C PHE A 125 -11.73 -23.03 10.14
N VAL A 126 -12.66 -22.67 11.05
CA VAL A 126 -13.81 -23.50 11.44
C VAL A 126 -13.41 -24.86 12.04
N SER A 127 -12.23 -25.00 12.63
CA SER A 127 -11.78 -26.23 13.28
C SER A 127 -12.53 -26.47 14.60
N ALA A 128 -13.82 -26.76 14.49
CA ALA A 128 -14.71 -26.97 15.64
C ALA A 128 -14.75 -28.44 16.03
N ASN A 129 -14.77 -28.71 17.34
CA ASN A 129 -14.97 -30.06 17.85
C ASN A 129 -16.36 -30.59 17.44
N PRO A 130 -16.50 -31.84 16.98
CA PRO A 130 -17.74 -32.41 16.48
C PRO A 130 -18.69 -32.89 17.61
N THR A 131 -18.85 -32.05 18.64
CA THR A 131 -19.57 -32.41 19.87
C THR A 131 -20.89 -31.68 20.04
N GLY A 132 -21.37 -31.03 18.98
CA GLY A 132 -22.63 -30.29 18.95
C GLY A 132 -22.86 -29.52 17.68
N PRO A 133 -24.02 -28.89 17.51
CA PRO A 133 -24.29 -28.07 16.33
C PRO A 133 -23.37 -26.84 16.27
N LEU A 134 -23.06 -26.43 15.04
CA LEU A 134 -22.31 -25.20 14.84
C LEU A 134 -23.16 -23.98 15.28
N HIS A 135 -22.52 -23.00 15.89
CA HIS A 135 -23.14 -21.75 16.30
C HIS A 135 -22.61 -20.55 15.53
N VAL A 136 -23.17 -19.35 15.75
CA VAL A 136 -22.83 -18.12 15.02
C VAL A 136 -21.33 -17.78 15.08
N GLY A 137 -20.64 -18.15 16.16
CA GLY A 137 -19.18 -17.96 16.28
C GLY A 137 -18.38 -18.76 15.23
N HIS A 138 -18.80 -20.00 14.95
CA HIS A 138 -18.21 -20.83 13.89
C HIS A 138 -18.52 -20.24 12.51
N GLY A 139 -19.75 -19.76 12.26
CA GLY A 139 -20.11 -19.07 11.03
C GLY A 139 -19.29 -17.80 10.80
N ARG A 140 -19.02 -17.01 11.84
CA ARG A 140 -18.11 -15.86 11.76
C ARG A 140 -16.70 -16.29 11.40
N GLY A 141 -16.17 -17.33 12.04
CA GLY A 141 -14.86 -17.90 11.72
C GLY A 141 -14.75 -18.36 10.27
N ALA A 142 -15.81 -19.01 9.75
CA ALA A 142 -15.91 -19.41 8.35
C ALA A 142 -15.85 -18.22 7.40
N ALA A 143 -16.66 -17.19 7.63
CA ALA A 143 -16.69 -15.99 6.79
C ALA A 143 -15.35 -15.25 6.77
N ILE A 144 -14.69 -15.12 7.94
CA ILE A 144 -13.38 -14.47 8.03
C ILE A 144 -12.31 -15.31 7.30
N GLY A 145 -12.25 -16.62 7.56
CA GLY A 145 -11.22 -17.50 6.97
C GLY A 145 -11.36 -17.60 5.44
N ASP A 146 -12.58 -17.75 4.92
CA ASP A 146 -12.82 -17.77 3.48
C ASP A 146 -12.52 -16.41 2.82
N SER A 147 -12.93 -15.30 3.42
CA SER A 147 -12.63 -13.96 2.92
C SER A 147 -11.12 -13.70 2.89
N LEU A 148 -10.39 -14.05 3.95
CA LEU A 148 -8.94 -13.94 4.01
C LEU A 148 -8.28 -14.78 2.91
N SER A 149 -8.71 -16.03 2.76
CA SER A 149 -8.18 -16.92 1.72
C SER A 149 -8.37 -16.35 0.32
N ARG A 150 -9.55 -15.82 0.00
CA ARG A 150 -9.84 -15.18 -1.30
C ARG A 150 -9.01 -13.91 -1.52
N LEU A 151 -8.78 -13.10 -0.50
CA LEU A 151 -7.92 -11.91 -0.59
C LEU A 151 -6.47 -12.29 -0.86
N LEU A 152 -5.96 -13.32 -0.20
CA LEU A 152 -4.62 -13.85 -0.44
C LEU A 152 -4.50 -14.38 -1.88
N GLU A 153 -5.46 -15.17 -2.36
CA GLU A 153 -5.50 -15.65 -3.75
C GLU A 153 -5.53 -14.49 -4.75
N ALA A 154 -6.37 -13.48 -4.51
CA ALA A 154 -6.47 -12.30 -5.37
C ALA A 154 -5.16 -11.48 -5.41
N THR A 155 -4.29 -11.64 -4.42
CA THR A 155 -2.97 -11.00 -4.32
C THR A 155 -1.80 -11.91 -4.71
N GLY A 156 -2.09 -13.07 -5.33
CA GLY A 156 -1.08 -13.94 -5.93
C GLY A 156 -0.45 -14.96 -4.99
N TRP A 157 -1.07 -15.24 -3.84
CA TRP A 157 -0.65 -16.34 -2.97
C TRP A 157 -1.28 -17.67 -3.42
N SER A 158 -0.56 -18.76 -3.21
CA SER A 158 -1.09 -20.13 -3.31
C SER A 158 -1.66 -20.52 -1.95
N VAL A 159 -2.99 -20.52 -1.83
CA VAL A 159 -3.67 -20.70 -0.54
C VAL A 159 -4.16 -22.14 -0.40
N GLN A 160 -3.75 -22.77 0.68
CA GLN A 160 -4.31 -24.04 1.13
C GLN A 160 -5.28 -23.75 2.28
N ARG A 161 -6.56 -24.13 2.10
CA ARG A 161 -7.57 -24.06 3.16
C ARG A 161 -7.50 -25.35 3.96
N GLU A 162 -7.52 -25.24 5.28
CA GLU A 162 -7.44 -26.36 6.20
C GLU A 162 -8.56 -26.33 7.22
N PHE A 163 -9.09 -27.50 7.51
CA PHE A 163 -10.00 -27.77 8.60
C PHE A 163 -9.38 -28.86 9.48
N TYR A 164 -9.06 -28.52 10.74
CA TYR A 164 -8.57 -29.50 11.68
C TYR A 164 -9.73 -30.27 12.30
N TYR A 165 -9.77 -31.58 12.07
CA TYR A 165 -10.72 -32.47 12.69
C TYR A 165 -10.15 -33.08 13.95
N ASN A 166 -10.70 -32.72 15.11
CA ASN A 166 -10.28 -33.30 16.39
C ASN A 166 -11.05 -34.62 16.62
N ASP A 167 -10.36 -35.75 16.49
CA ASP A 167 -10.93 -37.11 16.62
C ASP A 167 -10.51 -37.80 17.93
N ALA A 168 -9.93 -37.06 18.88
CA ALA A 168 -9.42 -37.62 20.13
C ALA A 168 -9.91 -36.84 21.37
N GLY A 169 -9.78 -37.48 22.53
CA GLY A 169 -10.04 -36.88 23.83
C GLY A 169 -11.45 -37.13 24.38
N GLN A 170 -11.71 -36.59 25.59
CA GLN A 170 -12.94 -36.89 26.34
C GLN A 170 -14.23 -36.50 25.63
N GLN A 171 -14.19 -35.42 24.84
CA GLN A 171 -15.38 -34.96 24.09
C GLN A 171 -15.79 -35.98 23.01
N ILE A 172 -14.81 -36.57 22.32
CA ILE A 172 -15.09 -37.60 21.32
C ILE A 172 -15.57 -38.88 21.98
N ASN A 173 -14.97 -39.29 23.12
CA ASN A 173 -15.45 -40.44 23.89
C ASN A 173 -16.91 -40.23 24.34
N ASN A 174 -17.25 -39.04 24.80
CA ASN A 174 -18.64 -38.73 25.20
C ASN A 174 -19.60 -38.75 24.01
N LEU A 175 -19.17 -38.26 22.83
CA LEU A 175 -20.00 -38.33 21.61
C LEU A 175 -20.21 -39.79 21.17
N ALA A 176 -19.22 -40.64 21.30
CA ALA A 176 -19.33 -42.07 20.96
C ALA A 176 -20.28 -42.86 21.91
N LEU A 177 -20.53 -42.32 23.11
CA LEU A 177 -21.42 -42.93 24.11
C LEU A 177 -22.84 -42.39 24.04
N SER A 178 -23.13 -41.32 23.31
CA SER A 178 -24.43 -40.69 23.15
C SER A 178 -25.19 -41.23 21.94
#